data_167ce675f9748b9dd92f230f3ff33675
#
_entry.id   167ce675f9748b9dd92f230f3ff33675
#
_cell.length_a   1.000
_cell.length_b   1.000
_cell.length_c   1.000
_cell.angle_alpha   90.00
_cell.angle_beta   90.00
_cell.angle_gamma   90.00
#
_symmetry.space_group_name_H-M   'P 1'
#
loop_
_entity.id
_entity.type
_entity.pdbx_description
1 polymer ?
#
loop_
_entity_poly.entity_id
_entity_poly.type
_entity_poly.pdbx_seq_one_letter_code
_entity_poly.pdbx_strand_id
1 'polypeptide(L)'
;MKSAGIKTRIIPFSKLALAAGFGLCLTALPLAAFDTRARAAFVLDQGTDTVLLSKNAEVPLPPASMSKLMTLYVAFEALRDGRLSLDERLPVSAHAMSYGGSTMFLDTTDRVRVEDLLRGIIVLSGNDACAVIAEALSPDGTEAGFARYMTKRAHELGMTNASFANSNGWPAIGHRMSMRDLGILAEHLIEDFPQYYPLFSEKSFAFDGRAPSNTRNRNPLLGLGIGADGLKTGHTSEAGYGLVGSAVQGDRRVIFVVTGMDSDKARAEEAEAIVNWSFRQFTKKIVAKAGVPVAEAEVWRGAERSVGLVPETDLEILLPALAGKTIPAEVVYSGPIDAPVSKGQQLAELVVQLEGLPEIRLPLVAETDVANAGFFLRVKTAALVLSRRLLDGPEAQKQ
;
A
#
# COMPACT_ATOMS: atom_id res chain seq x y z
N MET A 1 37.80 15.04 -4.46
CA MET A 1 36.40 14.92 -4.05
C MET A 1 35.56 15.69 -5.05
N LYS A 2 34.76 14.96 -5.89
CA LYS A 2 33.87 15.61 -6.87
C LYS A 2 32.59 15.98 -6.17
N SER A 3 32.21 17.27 -6.19
CA SER A 3 30.88 17.74 -5.78
C SER A 3 29.88 17.17 -6.78
N ALA A 4 29.03 16.25 -6.34
CA ALA A 4 27.87 15.82 -7.11
C ALA A 4 26.84 16.97 -7.06
N GLY A 5 26.73 17.70 -8.17
CA GLY A 5 25.72 18.74 -8.32
C GLY A 5 24.39 18.10 -8.67
N ILE A 6 23.34 18.36 -7.91
CA ILE A 6 21.96 18.01 -8.24
C ILE A 6 21.53 18.99 -9.35
N LYS A 7 21.15 18.47 -10.51
CA LYS A 7 20.58 19.30 -11.61
C LYS A 7 19.08 19.11 -11.65
N THR A 8 18.38 20.22 -11.55
CA THR A 8 16.93 20.32 -11.55
C THR A 8 16.44 20.99 -12.83
N ARG A 9 15.44 20.43 -13.50
CA ARG A 9 14.80 21.04 -14.67
C ARG A 9 13.28 20.99 -14.51
N ILE A 10 12.64 22.16 -14.49
CA ILE A 10 11.18 22.28 -14.45
C ILE A 10 10.65 22.08 -15.88
N ILE A 11 9.72 21.14 -16.07
CA ILE A 11 9.09 20.87 -17.35
C ILE A 11 7.69 21.51 -17.36
N PRO A 12 7.43 22.55 -18.14
CA PRO A 12 6.06 23.03 -18.33
C PRO A 12 5.33 22.17 -19.37
N PHE A 13 4.29 21.48 -18.96
CA PHE A 13 3.37 20.80 -19.86
C PHE A 13 2.44 21.82 -20.52
N SER A 14 2.84 22.40 -21.63
CA SER A 14 1.95 22.81 -22.73
C SER A 14 2.70 23.62 -23.79
N LYS A 15 2.83 23.08 -24.98
CA LYS A 15 2.85 23.92 -26.18
C LYS A 15 1.50 23.75 -26.84
N LEU A 16 0.54 24.62 -26.55
CA LEU A 16 -0.52 25.02 -27.49
C LEU A 16 -1.19 26.34 -27.04
N ALA A 17 -1.18 27.28 -28.00
CA ALA A 17 -2.04 28.44 -28.18
C ALA A 17 -2.00 29.57 -27.13
N LEU A 18 -1.32 30.64 -27.53
CA LEU A 18 -1.49 32.00 -27.06
C LEU A 18 -2.90 32.49 -27.40
N ALA A 19 -3.73 32.83 -26.40
CA ALA A 19 -4.84 33.74 -26.53
C ALA A 19 -4.92 34.60 -25.29
N ALA A 20 -4.80 35.90 -25.47
CA ALA A 20 -4.89 36.91 -24.43
C ALA A 20 -6.31 36.91 -23.83
N GLY A 21 -6.41 36.91 -22.51
CA GLY A 21 -7.68 37.03 -21.81
C GLY A 21 -7.47 37.17 -20.31
N PHE A 22 -7.68 38.35 -19.82
CA PHE A 22 -8.02 38.76 -18.45
C PHE A 22 -7.74 37.78 -17.32
N GLY A 23 -6.77 38.11 -16.48
CA GLY A 23 -6.43 37.36 -15.28
C GLY A 23 -7.56 37.38 -14.24
N LEU A 24 -8.32 36.28 -14.18
CA LEU A 24 -9.04 35.90 -13.00
C LEU A 24 -8.10 35.00 -12.20
N CYS A 25 -7.52 35.51 -11.11
CA CYS A 25 -6.87 34.67 -10.10
C CYS A 25 -7.94 33.74 -9.50
N LEU A 26 -8.15 32.59 -10.11
CA LEU A 26 -8.77 31.46 -9.46
C LEU A 26 -7.80 31.00 -8.39
N THR A 27 -8.03 31.44 -7.15
CA THR A 27 -7.42 30.83 -5.97
C THR A 27 -7.80 29.35 -6.03
N ALA A 28 -6.81 28.47 -6.27
CA ALA A 28 -6.98 27.05 -6.09
C ALA A 28 -7.49 26.85 -4.67
N LEU A 29 -8.73 26.39 -4.51
CA LEU A 29 -9.23 25.99 -3.21
C LEU A 29 -8.33 24.83 -2.76
N PRO A 30 -7.76 24.90 -1.55
CA PRO A 30 -6.97 23.80 -1.03
C PRO A 30 -7.82 22.53 -1.11
N LEU A 31 -7.24 21.43 -1.57
CA LEU A 31 -7.89 20.13 -1.49
C LEU A 31 -8.28 19.93 -0.03
N ALA A 32 -9.57 19.94 0.27
CA ALA A 32 -10.03 19.74 1.63
C ALA A 32 -9.59 18.33 2.04
N ALA A 33 -8.57 18.26 2.90
CA ALA A 33 -8.15 17.00 3.51
C ALA A 33 -9.38 16.34 4.12
N PHE A 34 -9.55 15.04 3.88
CA PHE A 34 -10.65 14.30 4.48
C PHE A 34 -10.49 14.33 6.01
N ASP A 35 -11.41 15.02 6.69
CA ASP A 35 -11.43 15.08 8.16
C ASP A 35 -12.15 13.84 8.69
N THR A 36 -11.39 12.84 9.10
CA THR A 36 -11.91 11.60 9.63
C THR A 36 -12.18 11.68 11.14
N ARG A 37 -13.34 11.16 11.56
CA ARG A 37 -13.70 10.96 12.97
C ARG A 37 -12.92 9.82 13.64
N ALA A 38 -12.25 8.97 12.86
CA ALA A 38 -11.48 7.86 13.38
C ALA A 38 -10.31 8.35 14.27
N ARG A 39 -10.02 7.61 15.35
CA ARG A 39 -8.84 7.86 16.20
C ARG A 39 -7.54 7.66 15.43
N ALA A 40 -7.51 6.65 14.56
CA ALA A 40 -6.44 6.41 13.60
C ALA A 40 -7.03 5.89 12.29
N ALA A 41 -6.42 6.30 11.16
CA ALA A 41 -6.86 5.92 9.83
C ALA A 41 -5.67 5.84 8.86
N PHE A 42 -5.79 4.94 7.89
CA PHE A 42 -4.88 4.80 6.77
C PHE A 42 -5.70 4.51 5.51
N VAL A 43 -5.44 5.22 4.42
CA VAL A 43 -6.13 5.01 3.13
C VAL A 43 -5.10 5.01 2.02
N LEU A 44 -5.10 3.95 1.22
CA LEU A 44 -4.16 3.70 0.14
C LEU A 44 -4.93 3.47 -1.17
N ASP A 45 -4.53 4.14 -2.24
CA ASP A 45 -4.85 3.73 -3.62
C ASP A 45 -3.81 2.70 -4.05
N GLN A 46 -4.22 1.42 -4.14
CA GLN A 46 -3.30 0.31 -4.40
C GLN A 46 -2.64 0.41 -5.77
N GLY A 47 -3.38 0.84 -6.81
CA GLY A 47 -2.86 0.85 -8.18
C GLY A 47 -1.74 1.88 -8.42
N THR A 48 -1.67 2.93 -7.60
CA THR A 48 -0.64 3.98 -7.69
C THR A 48 0.26 4.06 -6.46
N ASP A 49 0.07 3.16 -5.50
CA ASP A 49 0.76 3.16 -4.18
C ASP A 49 0.69 4.53 -3.48
N THR A 50 -0.42 5.26 -3.69
CA THR A 50 -0.59 6.61 -3.17
C THR A 50 -1.35 6.58 -1.85
N VAL A 51 -0.71 7.04 -0.77
CA VAL A 51 -1.37 7.24 0.52
C VAL A 51 -2.25 8.48 0.46
N LEU A 52 -3.58 8.29 0.51
CA LEU A 52 -4.57 9.36 0.44
C LEU A 52 -4.85 9.99 1.80
N LEU A 53 -4.77 9.20 2.85
CA LEU A 53 -5.01 9.63 4.23
C LEU A 53 -4.10 8.86 5.19
N SER A 54 -3.44 9.58 6.09
CA SER A 54 -2.63 9.01 7.16
C SER A 54 -2.85 9.82 8.44
N LYS A 55 -3.71 9.29 9.35
CA LYS A 55 -3.96 9.89 10.67
C LYS A 55 -3.55 8.90 11.74
N ASN A 56 -2.50 9.22 12.51
CA ASN A 56 -1.96 8.32 13.54
C ASN A 56 -1.71 6.89 13.02
N ALA A 57 -1.41 6.75 11.71
CA ALA A 57 -1.41 5.47 11.03
C ALA A 57 -0.29 4.52 11.50
N GLU A 58 0.80 5.07 12.02
CA GLU A 58 1.94 4.30 12.55
C GLU A 58 1.82 3.94 14.03
N VAL A 59 0.81 4.46 14.73
CA VAL A 59 0.66 4.22 16.18
C VAL A 59 0.16 2.80 16.43
N PRO A 60 0.90 1.97 17.21
CA PRO A 60 0.46 0.61 17.55
C PRO A 60 -0.74 0.66 18.49
N LEU A 61 -1.89 0.21 18.02
CA LEU A 61 -3.16 0.20 18.74
C LEU A 61 -3.71 -1.23 18.87
N PRO A 62 -4.63 -1.49 19.80
CA PRO A 62 -5.35 -2.76 19.87
C PRO A 62 -6.14 -2.98 18.58
N PRO A 63 -5.84 -4.05 17.81
CA PRO A 63 -6.50 -4.27 16.51
C PRO A 63 -7.89 -4.92 16.62
N ALA A 64 -8.24 -5.45 17.79
CA ALA A 64 -9.41 -6.30 17.96
C ALA A 64 -9.43 -7.42 16.88
N SER A 65 -10.61 -7.82 16.41
CA SER A 65 -10.75 -8.90 15.42
C SER A 65 -10.19 -8.58 14.02
N MET A 66 -9.67 -7.37 13.78
CA MET A 66 -8.94 -7.08 12.54
C MET A 66 -7.63 -7.89 12.45
N SER A 67 -7.03 -8.25 13.58
CA SER A 67 -5.83 -9.10 13.63
C SER A 67 -6.04 -10.51 13.08
N LYS A 68 -7.29 -10.99 12.98
CA LYS A 68 -7.63 -12.28 12.35
C LYS A 68 -7.20 -12.36 10.89
N LEU A 69 -7.01 -11.22 10.24
CA LEU A 69 -6.43 -11.16 8.89
C LEU A 69 -5.06 -11.80 8.83
N MET A 70 -4.24 -11.68 9.89
CA MET A 70 -2.93 -12.35 9.92
C MET A 70 -3.06 -13.87 10.10
N THR A 71 -4.01 -14.35 10.88
CA THR A 71 -4.32 -15.79 10.98
C THR A 71 -4.76 -16.35 9.63
N LEU A 72 -5.61 -15.61 8.89
CA LEU A 72 -6.03 -15.98 7.55
C LEU A 72 -4.86 -15.96 6.56
N TYR A 73 -3.99 -14.95 6.65
CA TYR A 73 -2.80 -14.88 5.80
C TYR A 73 -1.91 -16.12 5.96
N VAL A 74 -1.58 -16.50 7.20
CA VAL A 74 -0.79 -17.70 7.49
C VAL A 74 -1.50 -18.98 7.04
N ALA A 75 -2.84 -19.05 7.20
CA ALA A 75 -3.62 -20.19 6.72
C ALA A 75 -3.60 -20.30 5.19
N PHE A 76 -3.69 -19.17 4.47
CA PHE A 76 -3.61 -19.14 3.01
C PHE A 76 -2.21 -19.50 2.51
N GLU A 77 -1.14 -19.08 3.20
CA GLU A 77 0.22 -19.57 2.93
C GLU A 77 0.29 -21.09 3.08
N ALA A 78 -0.28 -21.64 4.16
CA ALA A 78 -0.27 -23.07 4.41
C ALA A 78 -1.05 -23.86 3.33
N LEU A 79 -2.15 -23.31 2.84
CA LEU A 79 -2.90 -23.88 1.71
C LEU A 79 -2.10 -23.84 0.41
N ARG A 80 -1.48 -22.71 0.09
CA ARG A 80 -0.62 -22.54 -1.08
C ARG A 80 0.55 -23.52 -1.08
N ASP A 81 1.16 -23.72 0.09
CA ASP A 81 2.33 -24.56 0.28
C ASP A 81 1.97 -26.05 0.47
N GLY A 82 0.68 -26.42 0.44
CA GLY A 82 0.19 -27.80 0.62
C GLY A 82 0.35 -28.35 2.04
N ARG A 83 0.61 -27.50 3.04
CA ARG A 83 0.66 -27.87 4.47
C ARG A 83 -0.72 -27.97 5.10
N LEU A 84 -1.73 -27.48 4.42
CA LEU A 84 -3.14 -27.51 4.80
C LEU A 84 -3.97 -27.76 3.55
N SER A 85 -5.15 -28.39 3.70
CA SER A 85 -6.11 -28.59 2.62
C SER A 85 -7.49 -28.08 3.02
N LEU A 86 -8.24 -27.50 2.08
CA LEU A 86 -9.60 -26.99 2.34
C LEU A 86 -10.55 -28.07 2.87
N ASP A 87 -10.40 -29.31 2.40
CA ASP A 87 -11.23 -30.47 2.82
C ASP A 87 -10.73 -31.14 4.10
N GLU A 88 -9.53 -30.82 4.55
CA GLU A 88 -8.98 -31.35 5.79
C GLU A 88 -9.88 -30.98 6.99
N ARG A 89 -10.02 -31.92 7.92
CA ARG A 89 -10.83 -31.74 9.12
C ARG A 89 -9.94 -31.65 10.34
N LEU A 90 -9.96 -30.50 10.99
CA LEU A 90 -9.16 -30.22 12.18
C LEU A 90 -9.94 -30.50 13.47
N PRO A 91 -9.30 -31.09 14.49
CA PRO A 91 -9.93 -31.31 15.79
C PRO A 91 -10.04 -29.99 16.54
N VAL A 92 -11.07 -29.87 17.36
CA VAL A 92 -11.25 -28.74 18.26
C VAL A 92 -10.72 -29.09 19.65
N SER A 93 -9.79 -28.30 20.16
CA SER A 93 -9.24 -28.47 21.51
C SER A 93 -10.15 -27.84 22.58
N ALA A 94 -9.93 -28.20 23.85
CA ALA A 94 -10.58 -27.55 24.97
C ALA A 94 -10.20 -26.06 25.06
N HIS A 95 -9.00 -25.69 24.63
CA HIS A 95 -8.56 -24.28 24.57
C HIS A 95 -9.37 -23.52 23.50
N ALA A 96 -9.46 -24.03 22.28
CA ALA A 96 -10.24 -23.40 21.22
C ALA A 96 -11.72 -23.24 21.63
N MET A 97 -12.33 -24.27 22.22
CA MET A 97 -13.70 -24.25 22.73
C MET A 97 -13.90 -23.22 23.85
N SER A 98 -12.86 -22.87 24.61
CA SER A 98 -12.98 -21.96 25.75
C SER A 98 -13.16 -20.49 25.36
N TYR A 99 -12.95 -20.13 24.09
CA TYR A 99 -13.12 -18.76 23.63
C TYR A 99 -14.58 -18.30 23.68
N GLY A 100 -14.79 -17.12 24.24
CA GLY A 100 -16.07 -16.42 24.22
C GLY A 100 -16.16 -15.37 23.12
N GLY A 101 -17.17 -14.53 23.20
CA GLY A 101 -17.44 -13.46 22.23
C GLY A 101 -17.97 -13.98 20.92
N SER A 102 -17.34 -13.61 19.80
CA SER A 102 -17.72 -14.11 18.47
C SER A 102 -17.13 -15.48 18.23
N THR A 103 -17.97 -16.49 18.13
CA THR A 103 -17.57 -17.90 17.95
C THR A 103 -18.44 -18.61 16.93
N MET A 104 -17.98 -19.76 16.45
CA MET A 104 -18.76 -20.74 15.70
C MET A 104 -19.48 -21.73 16.64
N PHE A 105 -19.26 -21.62 17.96
CA PHE A 105 -19.73 -22.55 18.99
C PHE A 105 -19.21 -23.99 18.79
N LEU A 106 -17.92 -24.08 18.47
CA LEU A 106 -17.23 -25.36 18.31
C LEU A 106 -17.05 -26.05 19.67
N ASP A 107 -17.10 -27.39 19.67
CA ASP A 107 -16.83 -28.20 20.84
C ASP A 107 -15.79 -29.30 20.56
N THR A 108 -15.28 -29.94 21.62
CA THR A 108 -14.18 -30.90 21.55
C THR A 108 -14.51 -32.20 20.78
N THR A 109 -15.77 -32.41 20.45
CA THR A 109 -16.20 -33.55 19.63
C THR A 109 -16.17 -33.23 18.14
N ASP A 110 -16.04 -31.96 17.79
CA ASP A 110 -16.03 -31.52 16.39
C ASP A 110 -14.75 -31.84 15.66
N ARG A 111 -14.93 -32.08 14.35
CA ARG A 111 -13.89 -32.15 13.33
C ARG A 111 -14.32 -31.25 12.19
N VAL A 112 -13.80 -30.02 12.16
CA VAL A 112 -14.29 -28.97 11.28
C VAL A 112 -13.42 -28.85 10.03
N ARG A 113 -14.06 -28.78 8.85
CA ARG A 113 -13.33 -28.53 7.61
C ARG A 113 -12.61 -27.19 7.64
N VAL A 114 -11.41 -27.16 7.10
CA VAL A 114 -10.62 -25.92 7.02
C VAL A 114 -11.39 -24.82 6.28
N GLU A 115 -12.07 -25.14 5.17
CA GLU A 115 -12.90 -24.15 4.46
C GLU A 115 -13.97 -23.54 5.36
N ASP A 116 -14.64 -24.35 6.20
CA ASP A 116 -15.66 -23.85 7.12
C ASP A 116 -15.06 -22.98 8.24
N LEU A 117 -13.85 -23.33 8.73
CA LEU A 117 -13.10 -22.51 9.69
C LEU A 117 -12.75 -21.14 9.10
N LEU A 118 -12.23 -21.11 7.87
CA LEU A 118 -11.87 -19.86 7.18
C LEU A 118 -13.09 -18.95 6.99
N ARG A 119 -14.22 -19.52 6.51
CA ARG A 119 -15.48 -18.78 6.38
C ARG A 119 -16.01 -18.32 7.73
N GLY A 120 -15.90 -19.16 8.75
CA GLY A 120 -16.25 -18.81 10.14
C GLY A 120 -15.42 -17.67 10.69
N ILE A 121 -14.11 -17.61 10.41
CA ILE A 121 -13.22 -16.51 10.79
C ILE A 121 -13.62 -15.23 10.07
N ILE A 122 -13.88 -15.28 8.78
CA ILE A 122 -14.17 -14.11 7.94
C ILE A 122 -15.56 -13.56 8.28
N VAL A 123 -16.61 -14.39 8.16
CA VAL A 123 -18.01 -13.95 8.22
C VAL A 123 -18.50 -13.82 9.67
N LEU A 124 -18.26 -14.84 10.49
CA LEU A 124 -18.74 -14.88 11.86
C LEU A 124 -17.77 -14.27 12.88
N SER A 125 -16.53 -14.04 12.44
CA SER A 125 -15.43 -13.58 13.29
C SER A 125 -15.06 -14.58 14.41
N GLY A 126 -15.15 -15.90 14.13
CA GLY A 126 -14.94 -16.99 15.08
C GLY A 126 -13.59 -16.95 15.78
N ASN A 127 -13.60 -16.73 17.09
CA ASN A 127 -12.39 -16.77 17.93
C ASN A 127 -11.90 -18.21 18.09
N ASP A 128 -12.85 -19.14 18.31
CA ASP A 128 -12.62 -20.58 18.38
C ASP A 128 -12.02 -21.14 17.09
N ALA A 129 -12.54 -20.73 15.94
CA ALA A 129 -12.00 -21.14 14.64
C ALA A 129 -10.55 -20.65 14.42
N CYS A 130 -10.22 -19.42 14.87
CA CYS A 130 -8.83 -18.93 14.83
C CYS A 130 -7.90 -19.80 15.69
N ALA A 131 -8.33 -20.18 16.89
CA ALA A 131 -7.53 -21.03 17.77
C ALA A 131 -7.29 -22.42 17.15
N VAL A 132 -8.32 -23.02 16.53
CA VAL A 132 -8.18 -24.31 15.81
C VAL A 132 -7.13 -24.22 14.69
N ILE A 133 -7.19 -23.17 13.85
CA ILE A 133 -6.20 -22.95 12.79
C ILE A 133 -4.82 -22.70 13.39
N ALA A 134 -4.74 -21.89 14.47
CA ALA A 134 -3.51 -21.57 15.13
C ALA A 134 -2.79 -22.80 15.70
N GLU A 135 -3.51 -23.67 16.40
CA GLU A 135 -2.95 -24.91 16.94
C GLU A 135 -2.47 -25.87 15.85
N ALA A 136 -3.22 -25.98 14.74
CA ALA A 136 -2.85 -26.83 13.62
C ALA A 136 -1.59 -26.35 12.87
N LEU A 137 -1.37 -25.03 12.79
CA LEU A 137 -0.25 -24.43 12.04
C LEU A 137 0.91 -23.98 12.93
N SER A 138 0.75 -24.06 14.24
CA SER A 138 1.78 -23.64 15.18
C SER A 138 3.00 -24.56 15.13
N PRO A 139 4.23 -24.01 15.19
CA PRO A 139 5.45 -24.80 15.28
C PRO A 139 5.55 -25.69 16.53
N ASP A 140 4.86 -25.33 17.62
CA ASP A 140 4.85 -26.05 18.88
C ASP A 140 3.44 -26.60 19.28
N GLY A 141 2.47 -26.50 18.36
CA GLY A 141 1.10 -26.96 18.58
C GLY A 141 0.28 -26.07 19.53
N THR A 142 0.80 -24.87 19.91
CA THR A 142 0.09 -23.96 20.83
C THR A 142 -0.28 -22.64 20.13
N GLU A 143 -1.39 -22.02 20.54
CA GLU A 143 -1.75 -20.71 20.04
C GLU A 143 -0.68 -19.64 20.36
N ALA A 144 -0.01 -19.75 21.51
CA ALA A 144 1.08 -18.86 21.88
C ALA A 144 2.29 -18.99 20.91
N GLY A 145 2.62 -20.22 20.50
CA GLY A 145 3.63 -20.46 19.46
C GLY A 145 3.24 -19.88 18.14
N PHE A 146 1.97 -20.02 17.76
CA PHE A 146 1.43 -19.42 16.55
C PHE A 146 1.49 -17.89 16.59
N ALA A 147 1.17 -17.25 17.70
CA ALA A 147 1.25 -15.80 17.86
C ALA A 147 2.68 -15.27 17.69
N ARG A 148 3.68 -16.00 18.20
CA ARG A 148 5.09 -15.68 17.93
C ARG A 148 5.44 -15.81 16.45
N TYR A 149 4.94 -16.85 15.80
CA TYR A 149 5.12 -17.05 14.36
C TYR A 149 4.44 -15.93 13.55
N MET A 150 3.19 -15.54 13.89
CA MET A 150 2.50 -14.40 13.29
C MET A 150 3.34 -13.12 13.39
N THR A 151 3.90 -12.82 14.56
CA THR A 151 4.74 -11.63 14.77
C THR A 151 5.97 -11.64 13.87
N LYS A 152 6.69 -12.76 13.83
CA LYS A 152 7.84 -12.92 12.94
C LYS A 152 7.44 -12.71 11.48
N ARG A 153 6.37 -13.39 11.03
CA ARG A 153 5.92 -13.32 9.64
C ARG A 153 5.43 -11.92 9.27
N ALA A 154 4.75 -11.23 10.18
CA ALA A 154 4.32 -9.85 9.98
C ALA A 154 5.51 -8.90 9.73
N HIS A 155 6.58 -9.03 10.50
CA HIS A 155 7.79 -8.23 10.30
C HIS A 155 8.46 -8.53 8.94
N GLU A 156 8.44 -9.78 8.48
CA GLU A 156 8.93 -10.15 7.15
C GLU A 156 8.09 -9.54 6.01
N LEU A 157 6.79 -9.27 6.26
CA LEU A 157 5.90 -8.56 5.35
C LEU A 157 6.02 -7.02 5.43
N GLY A 158 6.90 -6.49 6.27
CA GLY A 158 7.06 -5.04 6.45
C GLY A 158 6.15 -4.41 7.51
N MET A 159 5.39 -5.20 8.26
CA MET A 159 4.50 -4.74 9.33
C MET A 159 5.28 -4.52 10.64
N THR A 160 6.12 -3.49 10.67
CA THR A 160 7.12 -3.28 11.73
C THR A 160 6.54 -2.90 13.10
N ASN A 161 5.30 -2.42 13.15
CA ASN A 161 4.59 -2.03 14.37
C ASN A 161 3.61 -3.11 14.87
N ALA A 162 3.60 -4.30 14.25
CA ALA A 162 2.70 -5.39 14.62
C ALA A 162 3.33 -6.34 15.63
N SER A 163 2.56 -6.72 16.65
CA SER A 163 2.89 -7.78 17.59
C SER A 163 1.62 -8.53 18.01
N PHE A 164 1.71 -9.86 18.08
CA PHE A 164 0.58 -10.73 18.33
C PHE A 164 0.77 -11.50 19.64
N ALA A 165 -0.26 -11.54 20.48
CA ALA A 165 -0.32 -12.33 21.70
C ALA A 165 -1.28 -13.54 21.58
N ASN A 166 -2.15 -13.53 20.58
CA ASN A 166 -3.07 -14.61 20.23
C ASN A 166 -3.44 -14.56 18.74
N SER A 167 -4.23 -15.52 18.26
CA SER A 167 -4.63 -15.67 16.87
C SER A 167 -5.84 -14.82 16.45
N ASN A 168 -6.59 -14.26 17.39
CA ASN A 168 -7.95 -13.81 17.13
C ASN A 168 -8.24 -12.34 17.50
N GLY A 169 -7.28 -11.66 18.17
CA GLY A 169 -7.44 -10.27 18.59
C GLY A 169 -8.19 -10.11 19.91
N TRP A 170 -8.29 -11.17 20.71
CA TRP A 170 -8.74 -11.06 22.08
C TRP A 170 -7.84 -10.11 22.86
N PRO A 171 -8.40 -9.24 23.73
CA PRO A 171 -7.58 -8.28 24.47
C PRO A 171 -6.45 -8.96 25.25
N ALA A 172 -5.22 -8.58 24.96
CA ALA A 172 -4.03 -9.10 25.61
C ALA A 172 -2.91 -8.04 25.60
N ILE A 173 -2.09 -8.05 26.65
CA ILE A 173 -0.90 -7.17 26.72
C ILE A 173 0.02 -7.49 25.56
N GLY A 174 0.48 -6.44 24.85
CA GLY A 174 1.38 -6.59 23.72
C GLY A 174 0.71 -6.96 22.40
N HIS A 175 -0.61 -7.19 22.34
CA HIS A 175 -1.32 -7.41 21.07
C HIS A 175 -1.62 -6.06 20.42
N ARG A 176 -0.77 -5.63 19.49
CA ARG A 176 -0.82 -4.30 18.85
C ARG A 176 -0.55 -4.38 17.35
N MET A 177 -1.21 -3.51 16.59
CA MET A 177 -0.96 -3.27 15.17
C MET A 177 -1.19 -1.79 14.85
N SER A 178 -0.42 -1.25 13.93
CA SER A 178 -0.72 0.07 13.38
C SER A 178 -1.76 -0.04 12.24
N MET A 179 -2.38 1.09 11.89
CA MET A 179 -3.34 1.09 10.76
C MET A 179 -2.61 0.89 9.44
N ARG A 180 -1.36 1.33 9.35
CA ARG A 180 -0.50 1.06 8.20
C ARG A 180 -0.17 -0.43 8.09
N ASP A 181 0.19 -1.11 9.18
CA ASP A 181 0.44 -2.56 9.15
C ASP A 181 -0.78 -3.34 8.68
N LEU A 182 -1.98 -2.96 9.14
CA LEU A 182 -3.23 -3.57 8.66
C LEU A 182 -3.50 -3.28 7.19
N GLY A 183 -3.10 -2.12 6.69
CA GLY A 183 -3.14 -1.77 5.26
C GLY A 183 -2.21 -2.67 4.44
N ILE A 184 -0.95 -2.81 4.86
CA ILE A 184 0.05 -3.71 4.25
C ILE A 184 -0.47 -5.15 4.22
N LEU A 185 -1.04 -5.63 5.34
CA LEU A 185 -1.61 -6.97 5.41
C LEU A 185 -2.78 -7.17 4.44
N ALA A 186 -3.64 -6.16 4.30
CA ALA A 186 -4.76 -6.21 3.36
C ALA A 186 -4.27 -6.27 1.91
N GLU A 187 -3.24 -5.50 1.56
CA GLU A 187 -2.61 -5.52 0.25
C GLU A 187 -2.04 -6.90 -0.07
N HIS A 188 -1.24 -7.48 0.84
CA HIS A 188 -0.73 -8.84 0.69
C HIS A 188 -1.83 -9.90 0.57
N LEU A 189 -2.93 -9.79 1.32
CA LEU A 189 -4.05 -10.73 1.18
C LEU A 189 -4.70 -10.67 -0.21
N ILE A 190 -4.76 -9.49 -0.80
CA ILE A 190 -5.32 -9.27 -2.14
C ILE A 190 -4.37 -9.80 -3.22
N GLU A 191 -3.08 -9.50 -3.11
CA GLU A 191 -2.09 -9.79 -4.14
C GLU A 191 -1.57 -11.23 -4.11
N ASP A 192 -1.25 -11.73 -2.90
CA ASP A 192 -0.63 -13.04 -2.74
C ASP A 192 -1.65 -14.20 -2.85
N PHE A 193 -2.95 -13.91 -2.57
CA PHE A 193 -4.01 -14.91 -2.49
C PHE A 193 -5.29 -14.54 -3.24
N PRO A 194 -5.22 -14.11 -4.51
CA PRO A 194 -6.40 -13.72 -5.28
C PRO A 194 -7.44 -14.85 -5.40
N GLN A 195 -7.03 -16.12 -5.29
CA GLN A 195 -7.92 -17.30 -5.33
C GLN A 195 -8.76 -17.45 -4.05
N TYR A 196 -8.30 -16.97 -2.89
CA TYR A 196 -9.02 -17.04 -1.62
C TYR A 196 -9.69 -15.72 -1.24
N TYR A 197 -9.23 -14.61 -1.83
CA TYR A 197 -9.74 -13.27 -1.54
C TYR A 197 -11.27 -13.12 -1.68
N PRO A 198 -11.95 -13.75 -2.66
CA PRO A 198 -13.40 -13.67 -2.78
C PRO A 198 -14.19 -14.09 -1.53
N LEU A 199 -13.62 -14.88 -0.62
CA LEU A 199 -14.26 -15.27 0.65
C LEU A 199 -14.60 -14.04 1.51
N PHE A 200 -13.82 -12.94 1.42
CA PHE A 200 -14.06 -11.73 2.19
C PHE A 200 -15.34 -10.98 1.77
N SER A 201 -15.85 -11.22 0.57
CA SER A 201 -17.08 -10.64 0.06
C SER A 201 -18.33 -11.44 0.42
N GLU A 202 -18.19 -12.60 1.05
CA GLU A 202 -19.33 -13.41 1.49
C GLU A 202 -20.18 -12.67 2.52
N LYS A 203 -21.47 -12.51 2.23
CA LYS A 203 -22.41 -11.76 3.07
C LYS A 203 -22.97 -12.56 4.24
N SER A 204 -22.98 -13.87 4.12
CA SER A 204 -23.53 -14.77 5.14
C SER A 204 -22.89 -16.14 5.08
N PHE A 205 -22.77 -16.77 6.24
CA PHE A 205 -22.32 -18.15 6.41
C PHE A 205 -23.07 -18.78 7.59
N ALA A 206 -23.77 -19.84 7.36
CA ALA A 206 -24.46 -20.61 8.40
C ALA A 206 -23.71 -21.92 8.64
N PHE A 207 -23.00 -22.00 9.76
CA PHE A 207 -22.32 -23.21 10.17
C PHE A 207 -23.28 -24.10 10.98
N ASP A 208 -23.62 -25.27 10.44
CA ASP A 208 -24.42 -26.36 11.01
C ASP A 208 -25.68 -25.98 11.84
N GLY A 209 -26.10 -24.73 11.81
CA GLY A 209 -27.30 -24.23 12.50
C GLY A 209 -27.15 -23.91 13.99
N ARG A 210 -25.96 -24.06 14.60
CA ARG A 210 -25.74 -23.79 16.04
C ARG A 210 -25.94 -22.33 16.42
N ALA A 211 -25.71 -21.40 15.52
CA ALA A 211 -25.82 -19.99 15.78
C ALA A 211 -26.70 -19.27 14.73
N PRO A 212 -28.02 -19.54 14.70
CA PRO A 212 -28.91 -19.02 13.66
C PRO A 212 -28.98 -17.49 13.62
N SER A 213 -28.68 -16.81 14.71
CA SER A 213 -28.62 -15.34 14.78
C SER A 213 -27.26 -14.75 14.39
N ASN A 214 -26.19 -15.55 14.30
CA ASN A 214 -24.84 -15.12 13.93
C ASN A 214 -24.42 -15.72 12.60
N THR A 215 -25.03 -15.26 11.51
CA THR A 215 -24.77 -15.77 10.17
C THR A 215 -24.35 -14.70 9.17
N ARG A 216 -24.38 -13.41 9.56
CA ARG A 216 -24.13 -12.28 8.68
C ARG A 216 -22.73 -11.73 8.83
N ASN A 217 -22.10 -11.40 7.71
CA ASN A 217 -20.87 -10.62 7.69
C ASN A 217 -21.16 -9.22 8.27
N ARG A 218 -20.29 -8.77 9.17
CA ARG A 218 -20.45 -7.48 9.88
C ARG A 218 -19.87 -6.30 9.11
N ASN A 219 -19.26 -6.53 7.94
CA ASN A 219 -18.80 -5.45 7.08
C ASN A 219 -20.00 -4.71 6.49
N PRO A 220 -20.24 -3.44 6.89
CA PRO A 220 -21.44 -2.71 6.50
C PRO A 220 -21.47 -2.34 5.02
N LEU A 221 -20.31 -2.38 4.34
CA LEU A 221 -20.19 -1.90 2.96
C LEU A 221 -20.59 -2.93 1.91
N LEU A 222 -20.57 -4.24 2.23
CA LEU A 222 -20.78 -5.32 1.27
C LEU A 222 -22.17 -5.32 0.60
N GLY A 223 -23.14 -4.58 1.18
CA GLY A 223 -24.50 -4.47 0.65
C GLY A 223 -24.78 -3.19 -0.15
N LEU A 224 -23.84 -2.22 -0.15
CA LEU A 224 -24.12 -0.87 -0.63
C LEU A 224 -23.94 -0.66 -2.13
N GLY A 225 -23.38 -1.61 -2.86
CA GLY A 225 -23.13 -1.47 -4.30
C GLY A 225 -22.07 -0.43 -4.66
N ILE A 226 -21.17 -0.09 -3.73
CA ILE A 226 -20.09 0.89 -3.92
C ILE A 226 -18.75 0.24 -4.28
N GLY A 227 -18.77 -1.03 -4.68
CA GLY A 227 -17.58 -1.78 -5.06
C GLY A 227 -16.84 -2.45 -3.89
N ALA A 228 -17.36 -2.40 -2.66
CA ALA A 228 -16.73 -3.00 -1.50
C ALA A 228 -16.71 -4.54 -1.60
N ASP A 229 -15.54 -5.16 -1.37
CA ASP A 229 -15.28 -6.59 -1.51
C ASP A 229 -14.54 -7.23 -0.33
N GLY A 230 -14.26 -6.50 0.73
CA GLY A 230 -13.57 -6.99 1.94
C GLY A 230 -13.41 -5.91 3.00
N LEU A 231 -12.70 -6.17 4.08
CA LEU A 231 -12.15 -7.42 4.55
C LEU A 231 -12.72 -7.80 5.93
N LYS A 232 -12.40 -7.00 7.00
CA LYS A 232 -12.65 -7.42 8.38
C LYS A 232 -12.97 -6.28 9.32
N THR A 233 -14.04 -6.45 10.11
CA THR A 233 -14.38 -5.56 11.23
C THR A 233 -13.68 -5.99 12.52
N GLY A 234 -13.46 -5.03 13.42
CA GLY A 234 -13.01 -5.27 14.78
C GLY A 234 -13.76 -4.40 15.78
N HIS A 235 -13.95 -4.91 17.01
CA HIS A 235 -14.47 -4.13 18.14
C HIS A 235 -14.01 -4.74 19.45
N THR A 236 -13.50 -3.91 20.32
CA THR A 236 -13.39 -4.12 21.78
C THR A 236 -13.60 -2.78 22.47
N SER A 237 -13.85 -2.79 23.78
CA SER A 237 -14.01 -1.54 24.54
C SER A 237 -12.76 -0.63 24.47
N GLU A 238 -11.55 -1.21 24.40
CA GLU A 238 -10.28 -0.47 24.28
C GLU A 238 -10.05 0.06 22.86
N ALA A 239 -10.33 -0.76 21.84
CA ALA A 239 -10.09 -0.43 20.43
C ALA A 239 -11.12 0.54 19.86
N GLY A 240 -12.36 0.52 20.36
CA GLY A 240 -13.51 1.08 19.65
C GLY A 240 -13.90 0.23 18.44
N TYR A 241 -14.77 0.75 17.58
CA TYR A 241 -15.17 0.09 16.34
C TYR A 241 -14.16 0.38 15.22
N GLY A 242 -13.73 -0.66 14.53
CA GLY A 242 -12.77 -0.58 13.44
C GLY A 242 -13.17 -1.40 12.22
N LEU A 243 -12.55 -1.10 11.09
CA LEU A 243 -12.72 -1.82 9.82
C LEU A 243 -11.44 -1.73 8.99
N VAL A 244 -10.96 -2.87 8.52
CA VAL A 244 -10.10 -2.97 7.35
C VAL A 244 -11.03 -3.21 6.18
N GLY A 245 -11.07 -2.27 5.23
CA GLY A 245 -11.95 -2.31 4.08
C GLY A 245 -11.19 -2.22 2.76
N SER A 246 -11.80 -2.74 1.71
CA SER A 246 -11.38 -2.58 0.33
C SER A 246 -12.57 -2.37 -0.57
N ALA A 247 -12.39 -1.55 -1.60
CA ALA A 247 -13.39 -1.33 -2.63
C ALA A 247 -12.72 -1.18 -4.01
N VAL A 248 -13.40 -1.64 -5.06
CA VAL A 248 -12.99 -1.53 -6.46
C VAL A 248 -14.03 -0.77 -7.25
N GLN A 249 -13.60 0.28 -7.98
CA GLN A 249 -14.45 0.97 -8.95
C GLN A 249 -13.64 1.21 -10.24
N GLY A 250 -14.12 0.64 -11.35
CA GLY A 250 -13.35 0.62 -12.60
C GLY A 250 -12.05 -0.20 -12.45
N ASP A 251 -10.93 0.43 -12.77
CA ASP A 251 -9.58 -0.13 -12.67
C ASP A 251 -8.84 0.27 -11.38
N ARG A 252 -9.53 0.94 -10.45
CA ARG A 252 -8.93 1.41 -9.19
C ARG A 252 -9.41 0.58 -8.01
N ARG A 253 -8.47 0.26 -7.13
CA ARG A 253 -8.73 -0.32 -5.81
C ARG A 253 -8.24 0.63 -4.72
N VAL A 254 -9.10 0.82 -3.72
CA VAL A 254 -8.75 1.55 -2.49
C VAL A 254 -8.79 0.57 -1.32
N ILE A 255 -7.73 0.57 -0.52
CA ILE A 255 -7.64 -0.13 0.75
C ILE A 255 -7.71 0.93 1.84
N PHE A 256 -8.50 0.70 2.87
CA PHE A 256 -8.56 1.62 4.01
C PHE A 256 -8.67 0.89 5.34
N VAL A 257 -8.15 1.52 6.36
CA VAL A 257 -8.21 1.04 7.75
C VAL A 257 -8.64 2.19 8.64
N VAL A 258 -9.65 1.96 9.45
CA VAL A 258 -10.13 2.91 10.47
C VAL A 258 -10.33 2.21 11.81
N THR A 259 -10.05 2.91 12.92
CA THR A 259 -10.28 2.41 14.27
C THR A 259 -10.65 3.53 15.26
N GLY A 260 -11.21 3.14 16.39
CA GLY A 260 -11.56 4.06 17.46
C GLY A 260 -12.87 4.82 17.23
N MET A 261 -13.78 4.26 16.43
CA MET A 261 -15.13 4.81 16.27
C MET A 261 -16.01 4.45 17.48
N ASP A 262 -16.94 5.33 17.84
CA ASP A 262 -17.77 5.18 19.04
C ASP A 262 -18.91 4.17 18.88
N SER A 263 -19.29 3.85 17.66
CA SER A 263 -20.40 2.93 17.37
C SER A 263 -20.24 2.20 16.03
N ASP A 264 -20.99 1.11 15.88
CA ASP A 264 -21.12 0.37 14.61
C ASP A 264 -21.62 1.27 13.48
N LYS A 265 -22.61 2.14 13.81
CA LYS A 265 -23.17 3.12 12.88
C LYS A 265 -22.10 4.14 12.44
N ALA A 266 -21.36 4.70 13.39
CA ALA A 266 -20.28 5.66 13.07
C ALA A 266 -19.21 5.04 12.18
N ARG A 267 -18.83 3.75 12.45
CA ARG A 267 -17.90 3.01 11.59
C ARG A 267 -18.46 2.84 10.17
N ALA A 268 -19.75 2.51 10.02
CA ALA A 268 -20.39 2.34 8.72
C ALA A 268 -20.41 3.63 7.91
N GLU A 269 -20.84 4.73 8.54
CA GLU A 269 -20.90 6.05 7.91
C GLU A 269 -19.52 6.56 7.48
N GLU A 270 -18.53 6.40 8.35
CA GLU A 270 -17.14 6.83 8.07
C GLU A 270 -16.52 6.02 6.93
N ALA A 271 -16.69 4.69 6.96
CA ALA A 271 -16.17 3.81 5.92
C ALA A 271 -16.79 4.11 4.55
N GLU A 272 -18.09 4.34 4.49
CA GLU A 272 -18.78 4.76 3.25
C GLU A 272 -18.27 6.12 2.76
N ALA A 273 -18.11 7.09 3.66
CA ALA A 273 -17.57 8.40 3.33
C ALA A 273 -16.16 8.33 2.75
N ILE A 274 -15.27 7.51 3.35
CA ILE A 274 -13.90 7.29 2.85
C ILE A 274 -13.92 6.71 1.45
N VAL A 275 -14.71 5.66 1.19
CA VAL A 275 -14.81 5.05 -0.15
C VAL A 275 -15.30 6.08 -1.17
N ASN A 276 -16.39 6.77 -0.87
CA ASN A 276 -16.94 7.79 -1.77
C ASN A 276 -15.94 8.93 -2.02
N TRP A 277 -15.25 9.41 -0.98
CA TRP A 277 -14.24 10.45 -1.10
C TRP A 277 -13.07 10.01 -1.98
N SER A 278 -12.53 8.80 -1.73
CA SER A 278 -11.37 8.27 -2.45
C SER A 278 -11.60 8.13 -3.96
N PHE A 279 -12.83 7.74 -4.37
CA PHE A 279 -13.14 7.59 -5.79
C PHE A 279 -13.61 8.88 -6.47
N ARG A 280 -14.23 9.82 -5.73
CA ARG A 280 -14.74 11.07 -6.30
C ARG A 280 -13.72 12.20 -6.32
N GLN A 281 -12.81 12.24 -5.33
CA GLN A 281 -11.87 13.35 -5.20
C GLN A 281 -10.56 13.12 -5.96
N PHE A 282 -10.31 11.91 -6.44
CA PHE A 282 -9.08 11.57 -7.13
C PHE A 282 -9.35 10.86 -8.45
N THR A 283 -8.51 11.15 -9.44
CA THR A 283 -8.53 10.49 -10.75
C THR A 283 -7.11 10.12 -11.16
N LYS A 284 -6.97 8.95 -11.78
CA LYS A 284 -5.70 8.47 -12.30
C LYS A 284 -5.35 9.16 -13.61
N LYS A 285 -4.10 9.60 -13.77
CA LYS A 285 -3.59 10.20 -15.01
C LYS A 285 -2.19 9.68 -15.35
N ILE A 286 -1.97 9.41 -16.62
CA ILE A 286 -0.64 9.15 -17.18
C ILE A 286 0.10 10.48 -17.27
N VAL A 287 1.22 10.61 -16.57
CA VAL A 287 2.08 11.80 -16.57
C VAL A 287 3.28 11.67 -17.50
N ALA A 288 3.71 10.44 -17.78
CA ALA A 288 4.72 10.14 -18.78
C ALA A 288 4.45 8.77 -19.40
N LYS A 289 4.62 8.66 -20.73
CA LYS A 289 4.41 7.40 -21.44
C LYS A 289 5.69 6.60 -21.54
N ALA A 290 5.57 5.28 -21.48
CA ALA A 290 6.66 4.34 -21.66
C ALA A 290 7.50 4.65 -22.90
N GLY A 291 8.83 4.67 -22.73
CA GLY A 291 9.78 4.89 -23.82
C GLY A 291 9.78 6.30 -24.41
N VAL A 292 9.00 7.26 -23.88
CA VAL A 292 9.00 8.65 -24.35
C VAL A 292 9.94 9.48 -23.48
N PRO A 293 11.00 10.12 -24.05
CA PRO A 293 11.92 10.92 -23.26
C PRO A 293 11.23 12.10 -22.56
N VAL A 294 11.38 12.16 -21.23
CA VAL A 294 10.89 13.29 -20.41
C VAL A 294 11.97 14.33 -20.16
N ALA A 295 13.24 13.92 -20.22
CA ALA A 295 14.41 14.79 -20.07
C ALA A 295 15.64 14.16 -20.73
N GLU A 296 16.76 14.88 -20.75
CA GLU A 296 18.07 14.36 -21.13
C GLU A 296 19.06 14.54 -19.97
N ALA A 297 19.90 13.55 -19.73
CA ALA A 297 21.00 13.63 -18.77
C ALA A 297 22.34 13.73 -19.50
N GLU A 298 23.26 14.58 -18.96
CA GLU A 298 24.61 14.71 -19.50
C GLU A 298 25.45 13.47 -19.16
N VAL A 299 26.10 12.91 -20.19
CA VAL A 299 27.01 11.76 -20.04
C VAL A 299 28.45 12.20 -20.16
N TRP A 300 29.25 11.91 -19.14
CA TRP A 300 30.67 12.21 -19.14
C TRP A 300 31.49 11.02 -19.66
N ARG A 301 32.45 11.33 -20.52
CA ARG A 301 33.29 10.35 -21.24
C ARG A 301 32.50 9.39 -22.11
N GLY A 302 31.26 9.71 -22.48
CA GLY A 302 30.45 8.94 -23.39
C GLY A 302 30.79 9.21 -24.86
N ALA A 303 30.50 8.24 -25.73
CA ALA A 303 30.49 8.43 -27.17
C ALA A 303 29.47 9.49 -27.56
N GLU A 304 28.36 9.55 -26.82
CA GLU A 304 27.35 10.60 -26.89
C GLU A 304 27.42 11.49 -25.65
N ARG A 305 27.01 12.76 -25.81
CA ARG A 305 27.10 13.76 -24.74
C ARG A 305 25.91 13.75 -23.78
N SER A 306 24.80 13.19 -24.22
CA SER A 306 23.57 13.06 -23.43
C SER A 306 22.89 11.74 -23.70
N VAL A 307 22.01 11.32 -22.81
CA VAL A 307 21.13 10.18 -22.96
C VAL A 307 19.72 10.60 -22.58
N GLY A 308 18.72 10.14 -23.33
CA GLY A 308 17.31 10.33 -23.01
C GLY A 308 16.95 9.59 -21.72
N LEU A 309 16.15 10.24 -20.89
CA LEU A 309 15.58 9.67 -19.66
C LEU A 309 14.13 9.32 -19.94
N VAL A 310 13.80 8.04 -19.94
CA VAL A 310 12.47 7.51 -20.26
C VAL A 310 11.92 6.69 -19.12
N PRO A 311 10.60 6.63 -18.90
CA PRO A 311 10.00 5.63 -18.06
C PRO A 311 9.95 4.27 -18.79
N GLU A 312 10.11 3.15 -18.04
CA GLU A 312 9.99 1.79 -18.61
C GLU A 312 8.53 1.41 -18.88
N THR A 313 7.63 1.90 -18.05
CA THR A 313 6.17 1.72 -18.15
C THR A 313 5.48 3.07 -18.15
N ASP A 314 4.21 3.12 -18.53
CA ASP A 314 3.43 4.35 -18.37
C ASP A 314 3.42 4.76 -16.90
N LEU A 315 3.86 5.99 -16.62
CA LEU A 315 3.86 6.52 -15.25
C LEU A 315 2.50 7.13 -14.96
N GLU A 316 1.76 6.43 -14.12
CA GLU A 316 0.44 6.83 -13.65
C GLU A 316 0.54 7.44 -12.25
N ILE A 317 -0.14 8.54 -12.03
CA ILE A 317 -0.30 9.14 -10.71
C ILE A 317 -1.75 9.44 -10.42
N LEU A 318 -2.08 9.47 -9.16
CA LEU A 318 -3.37 9.87 -8.68
C LEU A 318 -3.39 11.38 -8.45
N LEU A 319 -4.34 12.06 -9.08
CA LEU A 319 -4.49 13.50 -8.98
C LEU A 319 -5.84 13.86 -8.37
N PRO A 320 -5.92 14.96 -7.62
CA PRO A 320 -7.20 15.56 -7.28
C PRO A 320 -8.05 15.80 -8.55
N ALA A 321 -9.34 15.44 -8.51
CA ALA A 321 -10.22 15.56 -9.66
C ALA A 321 -10.32 17.01 -10.19
N LEU A 322 -10.11 17.99 -9.31
CA LEU A 322 -10.07 19.42 -9.63
C LEU A 322 -8.64 19.95 -9.82
N ALA A 323 -7.62 19.09 -9.88
CA ALA A 323 -6.26 19.54 -10.14
C ALA A 323 -6.16 20.26 -11.47
N GLY A 324 -5.42 21.36 -11.49
CA GLY A 324 -5.16 22.13 -12.70
C GLY A 324 -4.51 21.30 -13.81
N LYS A 325 -4.48 21.85 -15.03
CA LYS A 325 -3.87 21.18 -16.18
C LYS A 325 -2.34 21.05 -16.08
N THR A 326 -1.70 21.78 -15.17
CA THR A 326 -0.25 21.80 -14.98
C THR A 326 0.09 21.10 -13.67
N ILE A 327 0.88 20.05 -13.77
CA ILE A 327 1.40 19.28 -12.64
C ILE A 327 2.85 19.72 -12.44
N PRO A 328 3.24 20.25 -11.27
CA PRO A 328 4.64 20.53 -10.99
C PRO A 328 5.40 19.20 -10.90
N ALA A 329 6.36 19.02 -11.79
CA ALA A 329 7.21 17.84 -11.83
C ALA A 329 8.66 18.27 -12.11
N GLU A 330 9.60 17.56 -11.50
CA GLU A 330 11.02 17.83 -11.58
C GLU A 330 11.78 16.53 -11.85
N VAL A 331 12.78 16.57 -12.73
CA VAL A 331 13.67 15.43 -12.93
C VAL A 331 14.93 15.61 -12.11
N VAL A 332 15.17 14.66 -11.20
CA VAL A 332 16.30 14.65 -10.27
C VAL A 332 17.28 13.53 -10.64
N TYR A 333 18.55 13.87 -10.86
CA TYR A 333 19.61 12.88 -11.10
C TYR A 333 20.96 13.37 -10.61
N SER A 334 21.86 12.42 -10.32
CA SER A 334 23.24 12.72 -9.97
C SER A 334 24.08 12.85 -11.26
N GLY A 335 24.42 14.08 -11.62
CA GLY A 335 25.13 14.34 -12.87
C GLY A 335 26.52 14.98 -12.66
N PRO A 336 27.37 14.91 -13.71
CA PRO A 336 27.20 14.16 -14.96
C PRO A 336 27.31 12.64 -14.75
N ILE A 337 26.60 11.88 -15.58
CA ILE A 337 26.58 10.40 -15.53
C ILE A 337 27.85 9.88 -16.20
N ASP A 338 28.59 9.00 -15.53
CA ASP A 338 29.79 8.39 -16.11
C ASP A 338 29.41 7.30 -17.14
N ALA A 339 30.01 7.33 -18.33
CA ALA A 339 29.92 6.24 -19.30
C ALA A 339 30.75 5.01 -18.84
N PRO A 340 30.39 3.77 -19.24
CA PRO A 340 29.28 3.44 -20.13
C PRO A 340 27.93 3.49 -19.43
N VAL A 341 26.87 3.75 -20.19
CA VAL A 341 25.47 3.68 -19.75
C VAL A 341 24.80 2.56 -20.52
N SER A 342 24.04 1.72 -19.85
CA SER A 342 23.25 0.66 -20.47
C SER A 342 21.79 1.09 -20.61
N LYS A 343 21.16 0.77 -21.75
CA LYS A 343 19.71 0.93 -21.91
C LYS A 343 18.96 0.25 -20.77
N GLY A 344 17.95 0.91 -20.20
CA GLY A 344 17.21 0.40 -19.05
C GLY A 344 17.89 0.61 -17.69
N GLN A 345 19.11 1.16 -17.66
CA GLN A 345 19.76 1.51 -16.39
C GLN A 345 19.05 2.69 -15.74
N GLN A 346 18.62 2.54 -14.49
CA GLN A 346 18.02 3.65 -13.71
C GLN A 346 19.06 4.76 -13.50
N LEU A 347 18.75 5.96 -13.95
CA LEU A 347 19.64 7.11 -13.90
C LEU A 347 19.05 8.31 -13.16
N ALA A 348 17.73 8.40 -13.09
CA ALA A 348 17.02 9.57 -12.59
C ALA A 348 15.69 9.18 -11.93
N GLU A 349 15.06 10.17 -11.32
CA GLU A 349 13.69 10.10 -10.82
C GLU A 349 12.88 11.29 -11.33
N LEU A 350 11.64 11.05 -11.74
CA LEU A 350 10.64 12.09 -11.91
C LEU A 350 9.96 12.32 -10.57
N VAL A 351 10.17 13.49 -10.00
CA VAL A 351 9.61 13.89 -8.70
C VAL A 351 8.39 14.75 -8.95
N VAL A 352 7.25 14.32 -8.43
CA VAL A 352 5.98 15.06 -8.52
C VAL A 352 5.55 15.47 -7.13
N GLN A 353 5.36 16.77 -6.92
CA GLN A 353 4.88 17.32 -5.66
C GLN A 353 3.47 17.89 -5.84
N LEU A 354 2.52 17.31 -5.14
CA LEU A 354 1.13 17.74 -5.11
C LEU A 354 0.78 18.32 -3.74
N GLU A 355 0.01 19.40 -3.73
CA GLU A 355 -0.43 20.01 -2.48
C GLU A 355 -1.34 19.04 -1.70
N GLY A 356 -1.00 18.77 -0.44
CA GLY A 356 -1.76 17.88 0.43
C GLY A 356 -1.53 16.39 0.23
N LEU A 357 -0.62 15.99 -0.69
CA LEU A 357 -0.21 14.59 -0.89
C LEU A 357 1.30 14.42 -0.65
N PRO A 358 1.75 13.22 -0.29
CA PRO A 358 3.18 12.91 -0.22
C PRO A 358 3.88 13.16 -1.56
N GLU A 359 5.18 13.43 -1.52
CA GLU A 359 6.03 13.49 -2.71
C GLU A 359 6.06 12.13 -3.41
N ILE A 360 5.83 12.12 -4.72
CA ILE A 360 5.84 10.91 -5.56
C ILE A 360 7.15 10.90 -6.35
N ARG A 361 7.91 9.79 -6.26
CA ARG A 361 9.16 9.55 -6.99
C ARG A 361 8.99 8.38 -7.93
N LEU A 362 9.19 8.64 -9.23
CA LEU A 362 8.98 7.68 -10.29
C LEU A 362 10.31 7.44 -11.03
N PRO A 363 10.77 6.19 -11.20
CA PRO A 363 12.07 5.91 -11.79
C PRO A 363 12.11 6.25 -13.28
N LEU A 364 13.25 6.82 -13.73
CA LEU A 364 13.56 7.05 -15.12
C LEU A 364 14.85 6.31 -15.48
N VAL A 365 14.83 5.65 -16.62
CA VAL A 365 15.94 4.83 -17.13
C VAL A 365 16.55 5.42 -18.39
N ALA A 366 17.73 4.93 -18.75
CA ALA A 366 18.39 5.28 -20.01
C ALA A 366 17.59 4.77 -21.21
N GLU A 367 17.31 5.63 -22.17
CA GLU A 367 16.63 5.30 -23.44
C GLU A 367 17.47 4.39 -24.33
N THR A 368 18.79 4.62 -24.34
CA THR A 368 19.75 3.94 -25.23
C THR A 368 21.05 3.64 -24.48
N ASP A 369 21.85 2.73 -25.06
CA ASP A 369 23.23 2.52 -24.63
C ASP A 369 24.10 3.71 -25.00
N VAL A 370 25.01 4.10 -24.10
CA VAL A 370 26.08 5.07 -24.40
C VAL A 370 27.42 4.44 -24.07
N ALA A 371 28.17 4.11 -25.10
CA ALA A 371 29.50 3.53 -24.95
C ALA A 371 30.52 4.55 -24.40
N ASN A 372 31.65 4.06 -23.88
CA ASN A 372 32.78 4.93 -23.58
C ASN A 372 33.30 5.66 -24.81
N ALA A 373 33.62 6.94 -24.67
CA ALA A 373 34.28 7.70 -25.73
C ALA A 373 35.61 7.08 -26.10
N GLY A 374 35.88 6.97 -27.42
CA GLY A 374 37.18 6.57 -27.95
C GLY A 374 38.30 7.53 -27.51
N PHE A 375 39.56 7.09 -27.64
CA PHE A 375 40.74 7.81 -27.17
C PHE A 375 40.80 9.28 -27.63
N PHE A 376 40.54 9.55 -28.92
CA PHE A 376 40.58 10.91 -29.45
C PHE A 376 39.52 11.85 -28.85
N LEU A 377 38.32 11.36 -28.61
CA LEU A 377 37.27 12.15 -28.03
C LEU A 377 37.57 12.47 -26.53
N ARG A 378 38.19 11.54 -25.81
CA ARG A 378 38.66 11.76 -24.43
C ARG A 378 39.73 12.84 -24.36
N VAL A 379 40.69 12.83 -25.26
CA VAL A 379 41.76 13.84 -25.35
C VAL A 379 41.15 15.22 -25.69
N LYS A 380 40.23 15.28 -26.63
CA LYS A 380 39.53 16.54 -26.97
C LYS A 380 38.70 17.11 -25.80
N THR A 381 38.00 16.26 -25.08
CA THR A 381 37.21 16.67 -23.92
C THR A 381 38.11 17.13 -22.75
N ALA A 382 39.23 16.43 -22.52
CA ALA A 382 40.22 16.84 -21.50
C ALA A 382 40.85 18.20 -21.84
N ALA A 383 41.18 18.44 -23.09
CA ALA A 383 41.74 19.73 -23.59
C ALA A 383 40.74 20.88 -23.41
N LEU A 384 39.43 20.64 -23.72
CA LEU A 384 38.37 21.62 -23.50
C LEU A 384 38.14 21.95 -22.03
N VAL A 385 38.19 20.97 -21.15
CA VAL A 385 38.06 21.19 -19.72
C VAL A 385 39.26 21.94 -19.16
N LEU A 386 40.46 21.63 -19.61
CA LEU A 386 41.66 22.35 -19.21
C LEU A 386 41.63 23.81 -19.72
N SER A 387 41.22 24.05 -20.96
CA SER A 387 41.13 25.41 -21.50
C SER A 387 40.09 26.25 -20.78
N ARG A 388 38.94 25.71 -20.42
CA ARG A 388 37.94 26.42 -19.57
C ARG A 388 38.49 26.75 -18.18
N ARG A 389 39.17 25.81 -17.51
CA ARG A 389 39.81 26.08 -16.22
C ARG A 389 40.90 27.15 -16.26
N LEU A 390 41.58 27.26 -17.38
CA LEU A 390 42.60 28.30 -17.61
C LEU A 390 41.98 29.68 -17.92
N LEU A 391 40.79 29.70 -18.56
CA LEU A 391 40.05 30.93 -18.88
C LEU A 391 39.23 31.46 -17.71
N ASP A 392 38.71 30.57 -16.84
CA ASP A 392 37.85 30.92 -15.70
C ASP A 392 38.65 31.34 -14.43
N GLY A 393 39.96 31.53 -14.50
CA GLY A 393 40.82 32.11 -13.47
C GLY A 393 40.59 31.63 -12.02
N PRO A 394 41.52 31.86 -11.08
CA PRO A 394 41.41 31.35 -9.69
C PRO A 394 40.34 32.01 -8.81
N GLU A 395 39.50 32.90 -9.31
CA GLU A 395 38.51 33.65 -8.51
C GLU A 395 37.13 32.95 -8.32
N ALA A 396 36.81 31.87 -9.05
CA ALA A 396 35.52 31.19 -8.94
C ALA A 396 35.43 30.13 -7.82
N GLN A 397 36.40 30.01 -6.94
CA GLN A 397 36.41 29.02 -5.84
C GLN A 397 36.03 29.62 -4.46
N LYS A 398 35.53 30.84 -4.41
CA LYS A 398 35.04 31.48 -3.15
C LYS A 398 33.63 32.03 -3.33
N GLN A 399 32.65 31.16 -3.51
CA GLN A 399 31.25 31.40 -3.10
C GLN A 399 30.58 30.05 -2.81
#